data_c98968d41f67e01076b9f74d584f54bc
#
_entry.id   c98968d41f67e01076b9f74d584f54bc
#
_cell.length_a   1.000
_cell.length_b   1.000
_cell.length_c   1.000
_cell.angle_alpha   90.00
_cell.angle_beta   90.00
_cell.angle_gamma   90.00
#
_symmetry.space_group_name_H-M   'P 1'
#
loop_
_entity.id
_entity.type
_entity.pdbx_description
1 polymer ?
#
loop_
_entity_poly.entity_id
_entity_poly.type
_entity_poly.pdbx_seq_one_letter_code
_entity_poly.pdbx_strand_id
1 'polypeptide(L)'
;MKKVIKMREMLDNQAGIIRKVSATGEMGRRIREMGLVPDTPIQIQGRAPLKDPVAVKVRDYTLTLRNNEATYIMVEVEIPERRPSSPGKKLTIALSGNPNAGKTTVFNAITGARQHIANYPGVTVEKKVGRIFHGGYEIEVVDLPGTYSLTAYSLEEIVARDFVVNERPDLVVDVVDASNLDRNLYLAVQFRELGVPLLIALNMMDLAETRGISVDPDELSRLTGVPVVPMVARSNKGIKDLLEKIIAIGTQPKKWEPTAISYGRDIDQSLAEIEDIVRSNRMAGGKYPPRWLAIKCLEGDSQVLGFLEKEHESGPEIEKICVRTTKHLMATLEEEPEGIIADYRYGYIAGITKKCLKRKIESRLNLSDYIDRILTNRFIGPLIMILILYGIYSITFYVSEAPVQWLEGLFNLVKQGVALAIPAGMLQSLVVSGIIDGVGGVLGFVPLIMFMFLAIAVLEDSGYMARVAYMLDRVLRWFGLHGNSVMALIVSGGISGGCAVPGVMAARTLRDPKERIATLLAVPFMNCGAKLPV
;
A
#
# COMPACT_ATOMS: atom_id res chain seq x y z
N MET A 1 8.35 38.97 10.56
CA MET A 1 8.86 39.89 9.52
C MET A 1 7.85 39.91 8.36
N LYS A 2 7.40 41.11 7.94
CA LYS A 2 6.49 41.24 6.82
C LYS A 2 7.28 41.22 5.51
N LYS A 3 6.89 40.37 4.55
CA LYS A 3 7.52 40.25 3.24
C LYS A 3 6.47 40.23 2.14
N VAL A 4 6.77 40.91 1.03
CA VAL A 4 5.89 40.93 -0.13
C VAL A 4 6.37 39.83 -1.11
N ILE A 5 5.48 38.88 -1.39
CA ILE A 5 5.72 37.75 -2.31
C ILE A 5 4.60 37.69 -3.35
N LYS A 6 4.80 36.94 -4.43
CA LYS A 6 3.73 36.67 -5.39
C LYS A 6 2.71 35.71 -4.77
N MET A 7 1.41 35.87 -5.05
CA MET A 7 0.36 35.00 -4.51
C MET A 7 0.61 33.53 -4.84
N ARG A 8 1.16 33.21 -6.02
CA ARG A 8 1.51 31.83 -6.41
C ARG A 8 2.55 31.18 -5.47
N GLU A 9 3.35 31.99 -4.77
CA GLU A 9 4.43 31.55 -3.88
C GLU A 9 3.96 31.40 -2.43
N MET A 10 2.72 31.80 -2.11
CA MET A 10 2.13 31.61 -0.79
C MET A 10 1.94 30.11 -0.51
N LEU A 11 2.04 29.73 0.73
CA LEU A 11 1.78 28.36 1.20
C LEU A 11 0.27 28.13 1.40
N ASP A 12 -0.14 26.87 1.37
CA ASP A 12 -1.51 26.50 1.72
C ASP A 12 -1.81 26.89 3.17
N ASN A 13 -3.02 27.40 3.40
CA ASN A 13 -3.48 28.01 4.64
C ASN A 13 -2.76 29.31 5.06
N GLN A 14 -1.85 29.84 4.25
CA GLN A 14 -1.19 31.12 4.54
C GLN A 14 -2.13 32.28 4.27
N ALA A 15 -2.22 33.21 5.25
CA ALA A 15 -2.95 34.46 5.12
C ALA A 15 -2.00 35.60 4.74
N GLY A 16 -2.54 36.62 4.07
CA GLY A 16 -1.80 37.83 3.69
C GLY A 16 -2.72 38.96 3.24
N ILE A 17 -2.14 40.13 2.96
CA ILE A 17 -2.83 41.30 2.46
C ILE A 17 -2.29 41.64 1.08
N ILE A 18 -3.17 41.79 0.09
CA ILE A 18 -2.78 42.22 -1.25
C ILE A 18 -2.17 43.62 -1.22
N ARG A 19 -0.94 43.78 -1.70
CA ARG A 19 -0.28 45.09 -1.79
C ARG A 19 -0.35 45.72 -3.18
N LYS A 20 -0.30 44.85 -4.21
CA LYS A 20 -0.31 45.32 -5.61
C LYS A 20 -0.86 44.26 -6.56
N VAL A 21 -1.66 44.70 -7.53
CA VAL A 21 -2.05 43.89 -8.71
C VAL A 21 -1.37 44.47 -9.93
N SER A 22 -0.40 43.76 -10.48
CA SER A 22 0.47 44.21 -11.56
C SER A 22 -0.10 43.86 -12.95
N ALA A 23 -1.19 43.10 -13.02
CA ALA A 23 -1.85 42.77 -14.28
C ALA A 23 -2.50 44.02 -14.91
N THR A 24 -2.36 44.15 -16.25
CA THR A 24 -2.95 45.22 -17.09
C THR A 24 -3.92 44.62 -18.10
N GLY A 25 -4.69 45.49 -18.80
CA GLY A 25 -5.66 45.03 -19.81
C GLY A 25 -6.83 44.23 -19.18
N GLU A 26 -7.38 43.32 -19.99
CA GLU A 26 -8.54 42.49 -19.58
C GLU A 26 -8.27 41.62 -18.33
N MET A 27 -7.07 41.04 -18.22
CA MET A 27 -6.70 40.22 -17.07
C MET A 27 -6.68 41.05 -15.78
N GLY A 28 -6.13 42.25 -15.83
CA GLY A 28 -6.08 43.13 -14.67
C GLY A 28 -7.48 43.63 -14.25
N ARG A 29 -8.38 43.84 -15.22
CA ARG A 29 -9.78 44.18 -14.95
C ARG A 29 -10.51 43.03 -14.31
N ARG A 30 -10.41 41.82 -14.86
CA ARG A 30 -11.03 40.59 -14.31
C ARG A 30 -10.58 40.29 -12.90
N ILE A 31 -9.27 40.41 -12.58
CA ILE A 31 -8.74 40.16 -11.23
C ILE A 31 -9.37 41.16 -10.22
N ARG A 32 -9.53 42.42 -10.60
CA ARG A 32 -10.15 43.45 -9.72
C ARG A 32 -11.66 43.26 -9.59
N GLU A 33 -12.36 42.85 -10.64
CA GLU A 33 -13.79 42.52 -10.60
C GLU A 33 -14.09 41.34 -9.67
N MET A 34 -13.14 40.40 -9.51
CA MET A 34 -13.21 39.32 -8.53
C MET A 34 -12.93 39.78 -7.09
N GLY A 35 -12.80 41.07 -6.82
CA GLY A 35 -12.56 41.63 -5.48
C GLY A 35 -11.11 41.53 -4.99
N LEU A 36 -10.17 41.14 -5.86
CA LEU A 36 -8.76 41.11 -5.52
C LEU A 36 -8.09 42.46 -5.81
N VAL A 37 -8.28 43.37 -4.86
CA VAL A 37 -7.75 44.75 -4.91
C VAL A 37 -6.74 44.99 -3.79
N PRO A 38 -5.90 46.03 -3.88
CA PRO A 38 -4.99 46.39 -2.78
C PRO A 38 -5.72 46.49 -1.44
N ASP A 39 -5.03 46.12 -0.38
CA ASP A 39 -5.47 46.06 1.02
C ASP A 39 -6.60 45.06 1.32
N THR A 40 -6.89 44.14 0.39
CA THR A 40 -7.82 43.04 0.63
C THR A 40 -7.10 41.88 1.35
N PRO A 41 -7.64 41.41 2.51
CA PRO A 41 -7.13 40.23 3.19
C PRO A 41 -7.53 38.97 2.41
N ILE A 42 -6.59 38.07 2.24
CA ILE A 42 -6.76 36.79 1.55
C ILE A 42 -6.12 35.64 2.33
N GLN A 43 -6.62 34.41 2.09
CA GLN A 43 -6.03 33.20 2.61
C GLN A 43 -6.07 32.11 1.54
N ILE A 44 -4.96 31.44 1.30
CA ILE A 44 -4.91 30.26 0.42
C ILE A 44 -5.60 29.12 1.15
N GLN A 45 -6.64 28.54 0.56
CA GLN A 45 -7.35 27.37 1.12
C GLN A 45 -6.77 26.04 0.66
N GLY A 46 -6.17 26.03 -0.54
CA GLY A 46 -5.56 24.83 -1.11
C GLY A 46 -5.26 25.01 -2.59
N ARG A 47 -4.70 23.95 -3.17
CA ARG A 47 -4.34 23.88 -4.60
C ARG A 47 -4.85 22.55 -5.18
N ALA A 48 -5.24 22.57 -6.44
CA ALA A 48 -5.54 21.34 -7.17
C ALA A 48 -4.32 20.39 -7.21
N PRO A 49 -4.50 19.07 -7.46
CA PRO A 49 -3.41 18.07 -7.45
C PRO A 49 -2.19 18.43 -8.30
N LEU A 50 -2.38 19.15 -9.40
CA LEU A 50 -1.31 19.67 -10.28
C LEU A 50 -0.84 21.09 -9.88
N LYS A 51 -1.17 21.56 -8.66
CA LYS A 51 -0.91 22.90 -8.14
C LYS A 51 -1.57 24.06 -8.92
N ASP A 52 -2.50 23.77 -9.83
CA ASP A 52 -3.29 24.73 -10.58
C ASP A 52 -4.71 24.18 -10.78
N PRO A 53 -5.77 24.93 -10.47
CA PRO A 53 -5.83 26.28 -9.92
C PRO A 53 -5.59 26.38 -8.40
N VAL A 54 -5.41 27.60 -7.91
CA VAL A 54 -5.27 27.96 -6.50
C VAL A 54 -6.63 28.41 -5.95
N ALA A 55 -7.09 27.80 -4.85
CA ALA A 55 -8.29 28.22 -4.15
C ALA A 55 -7.92 29.31 -3.09
N VAL A 56 -8.51 30.48 -3.22
CA VAL A 56 -8.22 31.65 -2.41
C VAL A 56 -9.51 32.10 -1.71
N LYS A 57 -9.50 32.18 -0.38
CA LYS A 57 -10.57 32.80 0.39
C LYS A 57 -10.35 34.31 0.40
N VAL A 58 -11.37 35.04 0.01
CA VAL A 58 -11.40 36.50 -0.01
C VAL A 58 -12.64 36.94 0.77
N ARG A 59 -12.44 37.56 1.94
CA ARG A 59 -13.55 37.90 2.86
C ARG A 59 -14.41 36.65 3.16
N ASP A 60 -15.66 36.62 2.69
CA ASP A 60 -16.64 35.55 2.98
C ASP A 60 -16.85 34.56 1.86
N TYR A 61 -16.12 34.68 0.75
CA TYR A 61 -16.25 33.76 -0.38
C TYR A 61 -14.89 33.18 -0.82
N THR A 62 -14.95 32.02 -1.48
CA THR A 62 -13.78 31.36 -2.05
C THR A 62 -13.83 31.45 -3.55
N LEU A 63 -12.73 31.85 -4.17
CA LEU A 63 -12.56 31.88 -5.61
C LEU A 63 -11.33 31.04 -6.04
N THR A 64 -11.34 30.60 -7.26
CA THR A 64 -10.22 29.86 -7.86
C THR A 64 -9.50 30.70 -8.90
N LEU A 65 -8.17 30.77 -8.80
CA LEU A 65 -7.30 31.49 -9.70
C LEU A 65 -6.32 30.52 -10.38
N ARG A 66 -6.05 30.73 -11.66
CA ARG A 66 -4.96 30.03 -12.32
C ARG A 66 -3.60 30.60 -11.87
N ASN A 67 -2.57 29.77 -11.88
CA ASN A 67 -1.22 30.19 -11.47
C ASN A 67 -0.65 31.36 -12.26
N ASN A 68 -1.03 31.51 -13.53
CA ASN A 68 -0.66 32.67 -14.35
C ASN A 68 -1.29 33.95 -13.80
N GLU A 69 -2.56 33.94 -13.38
CA GLU A 69 -3.27 35.08 -12.75
C GLU A 69 -2.67 35.42 -11.37
N ALA A 70 -2.44 34.39 -10.54
CA ALA A 70 -1.82 34.52 -9.21
C ALA A 70 -0.40 35.10 -9.23
N THR A 71 0.30 35.01 -10.37
CA THR A 71 1.65 35.58 -10.54
C THR A 71 1.68 37.10 -10.52
N TYR A 72 0.59 37.76 -10.93
CA TYR A 72 0.50 39.23 -11.01
C TYR A 72 -0.01 39.89 -9.72
N ILE A 73 -0.30 39.10 -8.68
CA ILE A 73 -0.80 39.60 -7.40
C ILE A 73 0.32 39.52 -6.36
N MET A 74 0.71 40.68 -5.85
CA MET A 74 1.73 40.81 -4.81
C MET A 74 1.04 40.89 -3.46
N VAL A 75 1.41 39.99 -2.55
CA VAL A 75 0.78 39.85 -1.24
C VAL A 75 1.83 40.01 -0.15
N GLU A 76 1.52 40.87 0.82
CA GLU A 76 2.29 40.96 2.05
C GLU A 76 1.87 39.84 2.98
N VAL A 77 2.80 38.99 3.32
CA VAL A 77 2.61 37.86 4.23
C VAL A 77 3.46 38.05 5.48
N GLU A 78 2.92 37.71 6.63
CA GLU A 78 3.74 37.58 7.82
C GLU A 78 4.51 36.26 7.75
N ILE A 79 5.81 36.38 7.55
CA ILE A 79 6.70 35.24 7.74
C ILE A 79 7.00 35.24 9.24
N PRO A 80 6.64 34.14 9.97
CA PRO A 80 7.05 34.03 11.36
C PRO A 80 8.57 34.18 11.38
N GLU A 81 9.06 35.10 12.17
CA GLU A 81 10.49 35.32 12.32
C GLU A 81 11.12 33.97 12.65
N ARG A 82 12.06 33.55 11.80
CA ARG A 82 13.08 32.61 12.25
C ARG A 82 13.77 33.31 13.42
N ARG A 83 13.38 32.98 14.65
CA ARG A 83 14.31 33.22 15.76
C ARG A 83 15.61 32.56 15.29
N PRO A 84 16.74 33.28 15.27
CA PRO A 84 18.03 32.61 15.16
C PRO A 84 18.12 31.73 16.40
N SER A 85 17.72 30.47 16.27
CA SER A 85 18.07 29.48 17.25
C SER A 85 19.60 29.46 17.22
N SER A 86 20.23 29.67 18.37
CA SER A 86 21.54 29.06 18.69
C SER A 86 21.59 27.72 17.96
N PRO A 87 22.78 27.25 17.43
CA PRO A 87 22.82 26.01 16.68
C PRO A 87 22.17 24.90 17.52
N GLY A 88 20.89 24.71 17.32
CA GLY A 88 20.10 23.71 18.03
C GLY A 88 20.70 22.36 17.66
N LYS A 89 20.92 21.51 18.65
CA LYS A 89 21.40 20.16 18.41
C LYS A 89 20.49 19.54 17.33
N LYS A 90 21.09 19.16 16.21
CA LYS A 90 20.38 18.53 15.09
C LYS A 90 20.22 17.04 15.39
N LEU A 91 19.03 16.50 15.16
CA LEU A 91 18.72 15.08 15.26
C LEU A 91 18.23 14.58 13.90
N THR A 92 18.77 13.46 13.46
CA THR A 92 18.33 12.77 12.24
C THR A 92 17.61 11.49 12.63
N ILE A 93 16.33 11.38 12.24
CA ILE A 93 15.54 10.17 12.48
C ILE A 93 15.15 9.52 11.17
N ALA A 94 15.17 8.18 11.14
CA ALA A 94 14.64 7.38 10.06
C ALA A 94 13.23 6.89 10.43
N LEU A 95 12.25 7.18 9.62
CA LEU A 95 10.89 6.66 9.78
C LEU A 95 10.73 5.41 8.94
N SER A 96 10.56 4.27 9.57
CA SER A 96 10.38 2.95 8.97
C SER A 96 8.99 2.40 9.27
N GLY A 97 8.64 1.28 8.68
CA GLY A 97 7.40 0.55 8.94
C GLY A 97 6.91 -0.24 7.74
N ASN A 98 6.06 -1.21 8.02
CA ASN A 98 5.44 -2.04 6.99
C ASN A 98 4.57 -1.22 6.04
N PRO A 99 4.40 -1.65 4.77
CA PRO A 99 3.38 -1.09 3.90
C PRO A 99 2.01 -1.09 4.59
N ASN A 100 1.31 0.04 4.49
CA ASN A 100 -0.02 0.29 5.10
C ASN A 100 -0.06 0.41 6.65
N ALA A 101 1.06 0.40 7.37
CA ALA A 101 1.09 0.69 8.81
C ALA A 101 0.77 2.16 9.15
N GLY A 102 0.59 3.01 8.15
CA GLY A 102 0.29 4.44 8.32
C GLY A 102 1.54 5.33 8.39
N LYS A 103 2.70 4.84 7.93
CA LYS A 103 3.98 5.56 7.92
C LYS A 103 3.88 6.95 7.29
N THR A 104 3.31 7.07 6.09
CA THR A 104 3.11 8.36 5.41
C THR A 104 2.20 9.30 6.19
N THR A 105 1.19 8.77 6.90
CA THR A 105 0.30 9.57 7.76
C THR A 105 1.09 10.12 8.95
N VAL A 106 1.92 9.30 9.60
CA VAL A 106 2.81 9.73 10.70
C VAL A 106 3.81 10.77 10.21
N PHE A 107 4.44 10.53 9.06
CA PHE A 107 5.39 11.47 8.46
C PHE A 107 4.74 12.83 8.21
N ASN A 108 3.55 12.86 7.60
CA ASN A 108 2.81 14.08 7.33
C ASN A 108 2.35 14.78 8.63
N ALA A 109 1.94 14.03 9.65
CA ALA A 109 1.53 14.57 10.94
C ALA A 109 2.71 15.21 11.69
N ILE A 110 3.93 14.68 11.57
CA ILE A 110 5.14 15.21 12.18
C ILE A 110 5.66 16.43 11.40
N THR A 111 5.78 16.33 10.07
CA THR A 111 6.52 17.31 9.24
C THR A 111 5.64 18.42 8.65
N GLY A 112 4.32 18.20 8.58
CA GLY A 112 3.38 19.11 7.94
C GLY A 112 3.72 19.33 6.45
N ALA A 113 3.58 20.57 5.97
CA ALA A 113 3.83 20.94 4.57
C ALA A 113 5.33 21.11 4.21
N ARG A 114 6.24 20.90 5.13
CA ARG A 114 7.70 21.15 4.94
C ARG A 114 8.43 19.87 4.53
N GLN A 115 8.15 19.39 3.34
CA GLN A 115 8.74 18.17 2.79
C GLN A 115 9.57 18.48 1.56
N HIS A 116 10.66 17.76 1.40
CA HIS A 116 11.50 17.75 0.20
C HIS A 116 11.53 16.33 -0.36
N ILE A 117 11.23 16.18 -1.64
CA ILE A 117 11.24 14.90 -2.34
C ILE A 117 12.47 14.87 -3.24
N ALA A 118 13.26 13.82 -3.13
CA ALA A 118 14.42 13.51 -3.97
C ALA A 118 14.40 11.99 -4.25
N ASN A 119 15.35 11.47 -5.00
CA ASN A 119 15.57 10.04 -5.11
C ASN A 119 16.75 9.61 -4.24
N TYR A 120 16.75 8.36 -3.79
CA TYR A 120 17.94 7.78 -3.19
C TYR A 120 19.04 7.65 -4.25
N PRO A 121 20.33 7.89 -3.89
CA PRO A 121 21.42 7.83 -4.84
C PRO A 121 21.48 6.49 -5.58
N GLY A 122 21.50 6.53 -6.93
CA GLY A 122 21.68 5.34 -7.77
C GLY A 122 20.45 4.46 -7.96
N VAL A 123 19.28 4.84 -7.44
CA VAL A 123 18.03 4.06 -7.57
C VAL A 123 16.81 4.96 -7.84
N THR A 124 15.74 4.38 -8.39
CA THR A 124 14.48 5.10 -8.71
C THR A 124 13.53 5.24 -7.51
N VAL A 125 13.98 4.91 -6.30
CA VAL A 125 13.18 4.97 -5.09
C VAL A 125 13.14 6.40 -4.54
N GLU A 126 11.94 6.91 -4.24
CA GLU A 126 11.75 8.25 -3.70
C GLU A 126 12.26 8.36 -2.25
N LYS A 127 13.07 9.40 -2.00
CA LYS A 127 13.50 9.83 -0.66
C LYS A 127 12.70 11.05 -0.24
N LYS A 128 11.91 10.94 0.84
CA LYS A 128 11.17 12.07 1.43
C LYS A 128 11.87 12.49 2.70
N VAL A 129 12.18 13.78 2.78
CA VAL A 129 12.83 14.37 3.95
C VAL A 129 11.98 15.52 4.45
N GLY A 130 11.65 15.49 5.73
CA GLY A 130 10.94 16.57 6.40
C GLY A 130 11.77 17.16 7.53
N ARG A 131 11.51 18.42 7.91
CA ARG A 131 12.18 19.09 9.03
C ARG A 131 11.16 19.73 9.95
N ILE A 132 11.34 19.51 11.25
CA ILE A 132 10.53 20.08 12.30
C ILE A 132 11.43 20.65 13.41
N PHE A 133 10.96 21.73 14.04
CA PHE A 133 11.58 22.30 15.24
C PHE A 133 10.69 21.98 16.44
N HIS A 134 11.20 21.21 17.38
CA HIS A 134 10.50 20.84 18.60
C HIS A 134 11.47 20.77 19.79
N GLY A 135 11.04 21.26 20.96
CA GLY A 135 11.84 21.19 22.19
C GLY A 135 13.25 21.79 22.10
N GLY A 136 13.49 22.77 21.20
CA GLY A 136 14.81 23.37 20.99
C GLY A 136 15.73 22.58 20.05
N TYR A 137 15.26 21.49 19.46
CA TYR A 137 16.00 20.65 18.49
C TYR A 137 15.46 20.84 17.07
N GLU A 138 16.34 20.80 16.08
CA GLU A 138 16.00 20.63 14.68
C GLU A 138 16.00 19.13 14.39
N ILE A 139 14.81 18.56 14.13
CA ILE A 139 14.66 17.14 13.83
C ILE A 139 14.47 16.99 12.33
N GLU A 140 15.38 16.28 11.69
CA GLU A 140 15.30 15.88 10.30
C GLU A 140 14.70 14.47 10.22
N VAL A 141 13.54 14.33 9.59
CA VAL A 141 12.81 13.06 9.45
C VAL A 141 13.02 12.55 8.03
N VAL A 142 13.61 11.39 7.88
CA VAL A 142 13.79 10.72 6.59
C VAL A 142 12.80 9.57 6.49
N ASP A 143 11.88 9.64 5.52
CA ASP A 143 10.91 8.59 5.25
C ASP A 143 11.56 7.46 4.45
N LEU A 144 11.73 6.29 5.06
CA LEU A 144 12.25 5.11 4.39
C LEU A 144 11.14 4.43 3.57
N PRO A 145 11.48 3.69 2.51
CA PRO A 145 10.50 2.86 1.81
C PRO A 145 9.78 1.91 2.76
N GLY A 146 8.50 1.61 2.48
CA GLY A 146 7.76 0.63 3.27
C GLY A 146 8.24 -0.78 2.98
N THR A 147 8.74 -1.48 4.01
CA THR A 147 9.34 -2.81 3.88
C THR A 147 8.79 -3.76 4.93
N TYR A 148 8.79 -5.05 4.64
CA TYR A 148 8.40 -6.08 5.61
C TYR A 148 9.60 -6.67 6.34
N SER A 149 10.78 -6.57 5.74
CA SER A 149 12.04 -7.10 6.27
C SER A 149 13.23 -6.22 5.86
N LEU A 150 14.42 -6.51 6.39
CA LEU A 150 15.70 -5.94 5.98
C LEU A 150 16.52 -6.93 5.13
N THR A 151 15.88 -7.95 4.56
CA THR A 151 16.52 -8.93 3.68
C THR A 151 16.59 -8.36 2.26
N ALA A 152 17.63 -8.67 1.49
CA ALA A 152 17.89 -8.05 0.19
C ALA A 152 17.06 -8.65 -0.97
N TYR A 153 15.73 -8.76 -0.81
CA TYR A 153 14.84 -9.27 -1.85
C TYR A 153 14.29 -8.19 -2.78
N SER A 154 14.05 -7.00 -2.24
CA SER A 154 13.56 -5.86 -3.01
C SER A 154 14.49 -4.67 -2.92
N LEU A 155 14.40 -3.75 -3.91
CA LEU A 155 15.18 -2.51 -3.89
C LEU A 155 14.84 -1.65 -2.67
N GLU A 156 13.58 -1.67 -2.26
CA GLU A 156 13.07 -0.93 -1.11
C GLU A 156 13.71 -1.41 0.19
N GLU A 157 13.88 -2.73 0.38
CA GLU A 157 14.51 -3.33 1.55
C GLU A 157 16.00 -3.02 1.60
N ILE A 158 16.68 -3.09 0.45
CA ILE A 158 18.07 -2.73 0.31
C ILE A 158 18.28 -1.26 0.69
N VAL A 159 17.48 -0.35 0.14
CA VAL A 159 17.56 1.09 0.39
C VAL A 159 17.31 1.40 1.86
N ALA A 160 16.31 0.78 2.49
CA ALA A 160 16.01 0.98 3.91
C ALA A 160 17.18 0.53 4.80
N ARG A 161 17.72 -0.67 4.56
CA ARG A 161 18.87 -1.21 5.26
C ARG A 161 20.12 -0.35 5.09
N ASP A 162 20.46 -0.03 3.85
CA ASP A 162 21.67 0.70 3.51
C ASP A 162 21.62 2.12 4.07
N PHE A 163 20.48 2.77 4.10
CA PHE A 163 20.31 4.07 4.75
C PHE A 163 20.64 3.96 6.25
N VAL A 164 20.04 3.01 6.95
CA VAL A 164 20.24 2.86 8.40
C VAL A 164 21.70 2.57 8.74
N VAL A 165 22.36 1.72 7.96
CA VAL A 165 23.75 1.29 8.21
C VAL A 165 24.77 2.36 7.81
N ASN A 166 24.56 3.04 6.68
CA ASN A 166 25.52 4.02 6.15
C ASN A 166 25.38 5.39 6.78
N GLU A 167 24.14 5.88 6.90
CA GLU A 167 23.85 7.22 7.41
C GLU A 167 23.79 7.28 8.94
N ARG A 168 23.61 6.12 9.59
CA ARG A 168 23.56 5.96 11.06
C ARG A 168 22.67 7.01 11.73
N PRO A 169 21.35 7.02 11.48
CA PRO A 169 20.45 7.98 12.10
C PRO A 169 20.52 7.89 13.63
N ASP A 170 20.25 9.00 14.31
CA ASP A 170 20.24 9.05 15.78
C ASP A 170 19.17 8.12 16.38
N LEU A 171 18.10 7.87 15.62
CA LEU A 171 16.98 7.01 16.02
C LEU A 171 16.24 6.47 14.80
N VAL A 172 15.85 5.21 14.84
CA VAL A 172 14.85 4.63 13.93
C VAL A 172 13.50 4.63 14.64
N VAL A 173 12.48 5.18 14.00
CA VAL A 173 11.09 5.13 14.46
C VAL A 173 10.36 4.14 13.56
N ASP A 174 10.00 2.99 14.11
CA ASP A 174 9.27 1.95 13.38
C ASP A 174 7.76 2.09 13.62
N VAL A 175 7.00 2.35 12.56
CA VAL A 175 5.54 2.50 12.61
C VAL A 175 4.90 1.13 12.50
N VAL A 176 4.32 0.68 13.60
CA VAL A 176 3.73 -0.64 13.78
C VAL A 176 2.21 -0.54 13.84
N ASP A 177 1.51 -1.35 13.04
CA ASP A 177 0.05 -1.45 13.08
C ASP A 177 -0.39 -2.34 14.26
N ALA A 178 -1.05 -1.72 15.24
CA ALA A 178 -1.57 -2.41 16.43
C ALA A 178 -2.62 -3.48 16.11
N SER A 179 -3.34 -3.35 14.99
CA SER A 179 -4.35 -4.32 14.57
C SER A 179 -3.77 -5.59 13.93
N ASN A 180 -2.48 -5.55 13.55
CA ASN A 180 -1.74 -6.65 12.92
C ASN A 180 -0.30 -6.74 13.48
N LEU A 181 -0.23 -6.87 14.82
CA LEU A 181 1.00 -6.72 15.58
C LEU A 181 2.06 -7.75 15.22
N ASP A 182 1.68 -9.03 15.09
CA ASP A 182 2.61 -10.14 14.81
C ASP A 182 3.45 -9.89 13.56
N ARG A 183 2.80 -9.48 12.47
CA ARG A 183 3.47 -9.21 11.20
C ARG A 183 4.35 -7.97 11.23
N ASN A 184 3.90 -6.93 11.96
CA ASN A 184 4.61 -5.65 11.98
C ASN A 184 5.82 -5.67 12.91
N LEU A 185 5.80 -6.47 13.98
CA LEU A 185 6.95 -6.62 14.86
C LEU A 185 8.15 -7.33 14.21
N TYR A 186 7.97 -8.03 13.09
CA TYR A 186 9.03 -8.73 12.39
C TYR A 186 10.16 -7.77 11.97
N LEU A 187 9.79 -6.61 11.44
CA LEU A 187 10.74 -5.56 11.07
C LEU A 187 11.44 -4.96 12.30
N ALA A 188 10.68 -4.69 13.38
CA ALA A 188 11.23 -4.19 14.64
C ALA A 188 12.26 -5.17 15.24
N VAL A 189 12.02 -6.48 15.15
CA VAL A 189 12.95 -7.52 15.59
C VAL A 189 14.26 -7.46 14.79
N GLN A 190 14.20 -7.30 13.48
CA GLN A 190 15.40 -7.18 12.64
C GLN A 190 16.21 -5.90 12.92
N PHE A 191 15.54 -4.78 13.22
CA PHE A 191 16.24 -3.59 13.73
C PHE A 191 16.93 -3.83 15.07
N ARG A 192 16.32 -4.62 15.94
CA ARG A 192 16.93 -5.02 17.22
C ARG A 192 18.13 -5.94 17.02
N GLU A 193 18.10 -6.85 16.07
CA GLU A 193 19.24 -7.69 15.69
C GLU A 193 20.39 -6.85 15.11
N LEU A 194 20.08 -5.80 14.35
CA LEU A 194 21.04 -4.83 13.85
C LEU A 194 21.59 -3.92 14.97
N GLY A 195 20.88 -3.82 16.11
CA GLY A 195 21.28 -3.07 17.28
C GLY A 195 21.06 -1.57 17.19
N VAL A 196 20.27 -1.08 16.24
CA VAL A 196 20.01 0.35 16.07
C VAL A 196 19.18 0.93 17.22
N PRO A 197 19.37 2.20 17.59
CA PRO A 197 18.45 2.88 18.49
C PRO A 197 17.05 2.88 17.88
N LEU A 198 16.08 2.27 18.58
CA LEU A 198 14.74 1.99 18.05
C LEU A 198 13.66 2.56 18.97
N LEU A 199 12.61 3.11 18.37
CA LEU A 199 11.37 3.52 19.01
C LEU A 199 10.21 2.96 18.20
N ILE A 200 9.26 2.30 18.85
CA ILE A 200 8.04 1.79 18.21
C ILE A 200 6.93 2.85 18.31
N ALA A 201 6.44 3.31 17.17
CA ALA A 201 5.24 4.12 17.05
C ALA A 201 4.06 3.18 16.78
N LEU A 202 3.35 2.79 17.85
CA LEU A 202 2.24 1.83 17.80
C LEU A 202 0.97 2.53 17.31
N ASN A 203 0.76 2.50 16.00
CA ASN A 203 -0.31 3.21 15.29
C ASN A 203 -1.57 2.36 15.16
N MET A 204 -2.68 2.99 14.73
CA MET A 204 -3.98 2.34 14.50
C MET A 204 -4.58 1.69 15.76
N MET A 205 -4.35 2.29 16.94
CA MET A 205 -4.92 1.81 18.20
C MET A 205 -6.45 1.80 18.20
N ASP A 206 -7.08 2.75 17.51
CA ASP A 206 -8.52 2.83 17.27
C ASP A 206 -9.05 1.64 16.45
N LEU A 207 -8.32 1.25 15.40
CA LEU A 207 -8.67 0.11 14.57
C LEU A 207 -8.51 -1.21 15.33
N ALA A 208 -7.44 -1.35 16.12
CA ALA A 208 -7.23 -2.50 16.98
C ALA A 208 -8.37 -2.65 18.00
N GLU A 209 -8.76 -1.56 18.68
CA GLU A 209 -9.87 -1.54 19.62
C GLU A 209 -11.21 -1.91 18.96
N THR A 210 -11.47 -1.38 17.77
CA THR A 210 -12.67 -1.72 16.98
C THR A 210 -12.73 -3.21 16.62
N ARG A 211 -11.57 -3.85 16.43
CA ARG A 211 -11.44 -5.29 16.18
C ARG A 211 -11.45 -6.15 17.46
N GLY A 212 -11.67 -5.54 18.61
CA GLY A 212 -11.64 -6.25 19.91
C GLY A 212 -10.23 -6.65 20.34
N ILE A 213 -9.20 -6.02 19.77
CA ILE A 213 -7.80 -6.24 20.10
C ILE A 213 -7.37 -5.12 21.06
N SER A 214 -6.95 -5.47 22.27
CA SER A 214 -6.34 -4.54 23.22
C SER A 214 -4.87 -4.88 23.34
N VAL A 215 -4.01 -3.93 22.98
CA VAL A 215 -2.55 -4.04 23.13
C VAL A 215 -2.15 -3.24 24.36
N ASP A 216 -1.32 -3.82 25.22
CA ASP A 216 -0.68 -3.14 26.33
C ASP A 216 0.68 -2.59 25.89
N PRO A 217 0.84 -1.24 25.70
CA PRO A 217 2.08 -0.67 25.19
C PRO A 217 3.24 -0.77 26.19
N ASP A 218 2.95 -0.73 27.49
CA ASP A 218 3.99 -0.78 28.53
C ASP A 218 4.56 -2.20 28.61
N GLU A 219 3.69 -3.21 28.57
CA GLU A 219 4.13 -4.61 28.54
C GLU A 219 4.87 -4.93 27.23
N LEU A 220 4.41 -4.41 26.09
CA LEU A 220 5.12 -4.54 24.81
C LEU A 220 6.51 -3.90 24.89
N SER A 221 6.63 -2.71 25.48
CA SER A 221 7.91 -2.03 25.70
C SER A 221 8.83 -2.85 26.59
N ARG A 222 8.31 -3.42 27.67
CA ARG A 222 9.08 -4.27 28.61
C ARG A 222 9.60 -5.54 27.95
N LEU A 223 8.76 -6.21 27.16
CA LEU A 223 9.11 -7.48 26.50
C LEU A 223 10.06 -7.31 25.32
N THR A 224 9.88 -6.25 24.54
CA THR A 224 10.77 -5.95 23.41
C THR A 224 12.05 -5.25 23.83
N GLY A 225 12.09 -4.63 25.01
CA GLY A 225 13.17 -3.74 25.44
C GLY A 225 13.26 -2.45 24.60
N VAL A 226 12.21 -2.11 23.85
CA VAL A 226 12.12 -0.92 22.98
C VAL A 226 11.01 -0.02 23.50
N PRO A 227 11.24 1.29 23.67
CA PRO A 227 10.17 2.22 24.01
C PRO A 227 9.05 2.17 22.99
N VAL A 228 7.79 2.21 23.48
CA VAL A 228 6.58 2.16 22.65
C VAL A 228 5.74 3.41 22.90
N VAL A 229 5.24 4.04 21.84
CA VAL A 229 4.31 5.18 21.93
C VAL A 229 3.03 4.80 21.22
N PRO A 230 1.92 4.62 21.95
CA PRO A 230 0.61 4.36 21.35
C PRO A 230 0.07 5.61 20.66
N MET A 231 -0.49 5.44 19.44
CA MET A 231 -0.95 6.59 18.67
C MET A 231 -2.08 6.26 17.70
N VAL A 232 -2.76 7.33 17.26
CA VAL A 232 -3.71 7.31 16.14
C VAL A 232 -3.32 8.47 15.22
N ALA A 233 -2.45 8.21 14.26
CA ALA A 233 -1.86 9.25 13.41
C ALA A 233 -2.92 10.04 12.62
N ARG A 234 -4.01 9.40 12.20
CA ARG A 234 -5.12 10.04 11.47
C ARG A 234 -5.78 11.17 12.26
N SER A 235 -5.84 11.08 13.59
CA SER A 235 -6.41 12.10 14.48
C SER A 235 -5.36 12.91 15.23
N ASN A 236 -4.08 12.79 14.88
CA ASN A 236 -2.92 13.41 15.55
C ASN A 236 -2.76 13.03 17.04
N LYS A 237 -3.46 12.00 17.51
CA LYS A 237 -3.34 11.51 18.90
C LYS A 237 -1.99 10.79 19.07
N GLY A 238 -1.22 11.15 20.11
CA GLY A 238 0.09 10.56 20.41
C GLY A 238 1.27 11.17 19.65
N ILE A 239 1.05 12.11 18.69
CA ILE A 239 2.16 12.74 17.92
C ILE A 239 3.08 13.57 18.82
N LYS A 240 2.52 14.30 19.80
CA LYS A 240 3.31 15.08 20.75
C LYS A 240 4.19 14.20 21.62
N ASP A 241 3.62 13.11 22.14
CA ASP A 241 4.33 12.13 22.98
C ASP A 241 5.45 11.45 22.17
N LEU A 242 5.18 11.16 20.89
CA LEU A 242 6.18 10.63 19.96
C LEU A 242 7.37 11.58 19.81
N LEU A 243 7.14 12.88 19.58
CA LEU A 243 8.18 13.89 19.44
C LEU A 243 8.99 14.08 20.73
N GLU A 244 8.35 14.06 21.89
CA GLU A 244 9.04 14.13 23.18
C GLU A 244 9.94 12.89 23.41
N LYS A 245 9.44 11.70 23.07
CA LYS A 245 10.24 10.46 23.16
C LYS A 245 11.39 10.43 22.15
N ILE A 246 11.19 10.92 20.92
CA ILE A 246 12.25 11.05 19.92
C ILE A 246 13.41 11.89 20.47
N ILE A 247 13.12 13.04 21.07
CA ILE A 247 14.15 13.90 21.66
C ILE A 247 14.81 13.20 22.84
N ALA A 248 14.02 12.64 23.76
CA ALA A 248 14.55 11.98 24.96
C ALA A 248 15.51 10.82 24.63
N ILE A 249 15.22 10.06 23.55
CA ILE A 249 16.03 8.91 23.14
C ILE A 249 17.17 9.35 22.22
N GLY A 250 16.89 10.16 21.19
CA GLY A 250 17.87 10.56 20.18
C GLY A 250 19.01 11.44 20.72
N THR A 251 18.81 12.10 21.87
CA THR A 251 19.86 12.94 22.50
C THR A 251 20.80 12.15 23.40
N GLN A 252 20.49 10.91 23.73
CA GLN A 252 21.37 10.07 24.55
C GLN A 252 22.46 9.45 23.68
N PRO A 253 23.75 9.50 24.11
CA PRO A 253 24.79 8.79 23.42
C PRO A 253 24.56 7.29 23.55
N LYS A 254 24.08 6.65 22.48
CA LYS A 254 23.84 5.22 22.47
C LYS A 254 24.87 4.49 21.63
N LYS A 255 25.38 3.42 22.19
CA LYS A 255 26.03 2.37 21.41
C LYS A 255 24.95 1.53 20.75
N TRP A 256 25.20 1.11 19.52
CA TRP A 256 24.38 0.10 18.88
C TRP A 256 24.60 -1.22 19.61
N GLU A 257 23.54 -1.73 20.23
CA GLU A 257 23.57 -2.97 21.03
C GLU A 257 22.63 -4.01 20.44
N PRO A 258 23.15 -4.94 19.63
CA PRO A 258 22.35 -6.00 19.04
C PRO A 258 21.72 -6.90 20.10
N THR A 259 20.45 -7.23 19.94
CA THR A 259 19.78 -8.23 20.76
C THR A 259 20.04 -9.62 20.17
N ALA A 260 20.56 -10.53 20.99
CA ALA A 260 20.73 -11.91 20.59
C ALA A 260 19.41 -12.68 20.78
N ILE A 261 18.84 -13.14 19.67
CA ILE A 261 17.75 -14.11 19.63
C ILE A 261 18.38 -15.49 19.40
N SER A 262 17.91 -16.52 20.10
CA SER A 262 18.33 -17.91 19.85
C SER A 262 17.52 -18.49 18.71
N TYR A 263 18.20 -19.14 17.78
CA TYR A 263 17.64 -19.80 16.58
C TYR A 263 17.75 -21.32 16.65
N GLY A 264 17.86 -21.85 17.86
CA GLY A 264 18.10 -23.26 18.07
C GLY A 264 19.59 -23.62 18.05
N ARG A 265 19.89 -24.79 18.62
CA ARG A 265 21.30 -25.18 18.93
C ARG A 265 22.19 -25.23 17.68
N ASP A 266 21.68 -25.80 16.59
CA ASP A 266 22.49 -26.02 15.38
C ASP A 266 22.82 -24.72 14.65
N ILE A 267 21.82 -23.81 14.57
CA ILE A 267 22.04 -22.49 13.97
C ILE A 267 22.89 -21.62 14.89
N ASP A 268 22.63 -21.58 16.21
CA ASP A 268 23.39 -20.75 17.13
C ASP A 268 24.87 -21.16 17.19
N GLN A 269 25.19 -22.45 17.05
CA GLN A 269 26.57 -22.93 16.93
C GLN A 269 27.25 -22.38 15.66
N SER A 270 26.59 -22.48 14.52
CA SER A 270 27.11 -22.00 13.25
C SER A 270 27.25 -20.45 13.25
N LEU A 271 26.30 -19.75 13.88
CA LEU A 271 26.39 -18.30 14.08
C LEU A 271 27.60 -17.92 14.93
N ALA A 272 27.88 -18.65 16.01
CA ALA A 272 29.05 -18.38 16.85
C ALA A 272 30.37 -18.60 16.09
N GLU A 273 30.49 -19.66 15.30
CA GLU A 273 31.67 -19.92 14.45
C GLU A 273 31.90 -18.77 13.45
N ILE A 274 30.85 -18.32 12.74
CA ILE A 274 30.96 -17.22 11.78
C ILE A 274 31.25 -15.90 12.51
N GLU A 275 30.62 -15.65 13.66
CA GLU A 275 30.82 -14.44 14.46
C GLU A 275 32.28 -14.29 14.92
N ASP A 276 32.91 -15.39 15.33
CA ASP A 276 34.31 -15.41 15.74
C ASP A 276 35.26 -15.10 14.56
N ILE A 277 34.99 -15.62 13.37
CA ILE A 277 35.75 -15.30 12.16
C ILE A 277 35.62 -13.82 11.81
N VAL A 278 34.40 -13.27 11.84
CA VAL A 278 34.11 -11.87 11.53
C VAL A 278 34.82 -10.93 12.54
N ARG A 279 34.81 -11.27 13.82
CA ARG A 279 35.48 -10.50 14.88
C ARG A 279 37.00 -10.54 14.75
N SER A 280 37.57 -11.73 14.57
CA SER A 280 39.02 -11.94 14.50
C SER A 280 39.65 -11.19 13.32
N ASN A 281 38.95 -11.16 12.19
CA ASN A 281 39.43 -10.49 10.97
C ASN A 281 38.94 -9.04 10.84
N ARG A 282 38.27 -8.47 11.85
CA ARG A 282 37.64 -7.12 11.82
C ARG A 282 36.89 -6.83 10.52
N MET A 283 36.19 -7.82 10.04
CA MET A 283 35.44 -7.72 8.78
C MET A 283 34.46 -6.56 8.79
N ALA A 284 34.22 -5.97 7.63
CA ALA A 284 33.33 -4.81 7.44
C ALA A 284 33.71 -3.56 8.24
N GLY A 285 34.95 -3.45 8.74
CA GLY A 285 35.44 -2.26 9.45
C GLY A 285 34.59 -1.84 10.66
N GLY A 286 33.83 -2.76 11.26
CA GLY A 286 32.90 -2.46 12.36
C GLY A 286 31.60 -1.77 11.92
N LYS A 287 31.30 -1.77 10.62
CA LYS A 287 30.07 -1.18 10.06
C LYS A 287 28.81 -1.95 10.44
N TYR A 288 28.91 -3.29 10.44
CA TYR A 288 27.85 -4.20 10.81
C TYR A 288 28.20 -4.96 12.10
N PRO A 289 27.22 -5.28 12.96
CA PRO A 289 27.44 -6.17 14.09
C PRO A 289 27.83 -7.58 13.61
N PRO A 290 28.84 -8.23 14.22
CA PRO A 290 29.29 -9.56 13.78
C PRO A 290 28.18 -10.61 13.73
N ARG A 291 27.32 -10.65 14.75
CA ARG A 291 26.20 -11.57 14.80
C ARG A 291 25.18 -11.33 13.67
N TRP A 292 24.91 -10.07 13.35
CA TRP A 292 24.02 -9.73 12.25
C TRP A 292 24.57 -10.18 10.90
N LEU A 293 25.89 -9.99 10.67
CA LEU A 293 26.55 -10.51 9.47
C LEU A 293 26.44 -12.03 9.40
N ALA A 294 26.68 -12.74 10.50
CA ALA A 294 26.55 -14.20 10.56
C ALA A 294 25.13 -14.67 10.21
N ILE A 295 24.09 -14.00 10.74
CA ILE A 295 22.70 -14.29 10.42
C ILE A 295 22.46 -14.10 8.91
N LYS A 296 22.91 -12.99 8.33
CA LYS A 296 22.73 -12.70 6.90
C LYS A 296 23.48 -13.67 5.98
N CYS A 297 24.64 -14.16 6.41
CA CYS A 297 25.35 -15.23 5.68
C CYS A 297 24.53 -16.53 5.66
N LEU A 298 23.96 -16.95 6.79
CA LEU A 298 23.12 -18.16 6.86
C LEU A 298 21.77 -17.98 6.13
N GLU A 299 21.22 -16.77 6.09
CA GLU A 299 20.04 -16.44 5.28
C GLU A 299 20.34 -16.39 3.77
N GLY A 300 21.61 -16.52 3.34
CA GLY A 300 21.97 -16.48 1.94
C GLY A 300 21.88 -15.10 1.29
N ASP A 301 22.01 -14.01 2.08
CA ASP A 301 21.97 -12.64 1.56
C ASP A 301 23.11 -12.41 0.56
N SER A 302 22.76 -12.31 -0.72
CA SER A 302 23.71 -12.24 -1.83
C SER A 302 24.61 -11.01 -1.77
N GLN A 303 24.14 -9.90 -1.21
CA GLN A 303 24.95 -8.68 -1.08
C GLN A 303 25.99 -8.83 0.04
N VAL A 304 25.60 -9.44 1.16
CA VAL A 304 26.53 -9.69 2.28
C VAL A 304 27.57 -10.73 1.87
N LEU A 305 27.16 -11.82 1.21
CA LEU A 305 28.09 -12.83 0.71
C LEU A 305 29.04 -12.26 -0.32
N GLY A 306 28.56 -11.52 -1.33
CA GLY A 306 29.40 -10.90 -2.35
C GLY A 306 30.32 -9.80 -1.80
N PHE A 307 29.98 -9.15 -0.70
CA PHE A 307 30.84 -8.23 0.03
C PHE A 307 31.98 -8.98 0.72
N LEU A 308 31.68 -10.08 1.43
CA LEU A 308 32.66 -10.87 2.15
C LEU A 308 33.64 -11.58 1.21
N GLU A 309 33.20 -12.08 0.05
CA GLU A 309 34.05 -12.69 -0.97
C GLU A 309 35.06 -11.71 -1.57
N LYS A 310 34.66 -10.45 -1.78
CA LYS A 310 35.50 -9.45 -2.45
C LYS A 310 36.52 -8.78 -1.53
N GLU A 311 36.20 -8.60 -0.26
CA GLU A 311 36.96 -7.78 0.65
C GLU A 311 37.84 -8.57 1.64
N HIS A 312 37.63 -9.93 1.76
CA HIS A 312 38.30 -10.68 2.83
C HIS A 312 38.73 -12.09 2.38
N GLU A 313 39.98 -12.45 2.68
CA GLU A 313 40.58 -13.78 2.43
C GLU A 313 39.80 -14.91 3.17
N SER A 314 39.08 -14.59 4.24
CA SER A 314 38.31 -15.54 5.04
C SER A 314 36.88 -15.77 4.51
N GLY A 315 36.48 -15.14 3.41
CA GLY A 315 35.16 -15.34 2.77
C GLY A 315 34.86 -16.81 2.47
N PRO A 316 35.79 -17.58 1.85
CA PRO A 316 35.58 -19.01 1.56
C PRO A 316 35.41 -19.88 2.80
N GLU A 317 35.93 -19.49 3.96
CA GLU A 317 35.75 -20.21 5.23
C GLU A 317 34.31 -20.06 5.74
N ILE A 318 33.79 -18.85 5.70
CA ILE A 318 32.38 -18.55 6.06
C ILE A 318 31.43 -19.30 5.13
N GLU A 319 31.70 -19.29 3.81
CA GLU A 319 30.89 -20.01 2.83
C GLU A 319 30.84 -21.51 3.12
N LYS A 320 31.98 -22.14 3.48
CA LYS A 320 32.03 -23.54 3.89
C LYS A 320 31.13 -23.84 5.10
N ILE A 321 31.11 -22.95 6.10
CA ILE A 321 30.24 -23.09 7.27
C ILE A 321 28.77 -22.99 6.84
N CYS A 322 28.41 -22.02 6.01
CA CYS A 322 27.06 -21.86 5.50
C CYS A 322 26.59 -23.10 4.74
N VAL A 323 27.40 -23.60 3.79
CA VAL A 323 27.08 -24.80 3.01
C VAL A 323 26.95 -26.05 3.90
N ARG A 324 27.83 -26.22 4.89
CA ARG A 324 27.76 -27.33 5.86
C ARG A 324 26.45 -27.27 6.64
N THR A 325 26.11 -26.09 7.16
CA THR A 325 24.88 -25.86 7.96
C THR A 325 23.64 -26.09 7.13
N THR A 326 23.58 -25.57 5.92
CA THR A 326 22.44 -25.79 5.00
C THR A 326 22.26 -27.28 4.70
N LYS A 327 23.33 -28.01 4.37
CA LYS A 327 23.25 -29.47 4.13
C LYS A 327 22.76 -30.24 5.36
N HIS A 328 23.22 -29.86 6.55
CA HIS A 328 22.80 -30.51 7.79
C HIS A 328 21.31 -30.25 8.06
N LEU A 329 20.84 -29.02 7.95
CA LEU A 329 19.45 -28.64 8.20
C LEU A 329 18.51 -29.25 7.16
N MET A 330 18.88 -29.25 5.88
CA MET A 330 18.12 -29.91 4.82
C MET A 330 18.01 -31.43 5.05
N ALA A 331 19.05 -32.07 5.58
CA ALA A 331 19.03 -33.50 5.88
C ALA A 331 18.22 -33.86 7.14
N THR A 332 18.12 -32.96 8.12
CA THR A 332 17.48 -33.23 9.42
C THR A 332 16.07 -32.65 9.53
N LEU A 333 15.83 -31.46 8.96
CA LEU A 333 14.57 -30.72 9.08
C LEU A 333 13.86 -30.52 7.73
N GLU A 334 14.50 -30.89 6.62
CA GLU A 334 13.99 -30.68 5.24
C GLU A 334 13.72 -29.20 4.92
N GLU A 335 14.44 -28.29 5.61
CA GLU A 335 14.21 -26.85 5.49
C GLU A 335 15.54 -26.08 5.40
N GLU A 336 15.53 -24.94 4.69
CA GLU A 336 16.69 -24.05 4.56
C GLU A 336 16.87 -23.17 5.82
N PRO A 337 18.13 -22.75 6.13
CA PRO A 337 18.40 -21.93 7.32
C PRO A 337 17.56 -20.66 7.39
N GLU A 338 17.26 -20.04 6.24
CA GLU A 338 16.43 -18.84 6.15
C GLU A 338 15.00 -19.06 6.70
N GLY A 339 14.35 -20.14 6.31
CA GLY A 339 13.02 -20.51 6.78
C GLY A 339 13.01 -20.75 8.28
N ILE A 340 13.99 -21.51 8.78
CA ILE A 340 14.12 -21.80 10.21
C ILE A 340 14.36 -20.53 11.03
N ILE A 341 15.24 -19.61 10.58
CA ILE A 341 15.49 -18.33 11.23
C ILE A 341 14.21 -17.49 11.27
N ALA A 342 13.44 -17.46 10.17
CA ALA A 342 12.17 -16.76 10.13
C ALA A 342 11.15 -17.35 11.12
N ASP A 343 11.05 -18.65 11.23
CA ASP A 343 10.16 -19.33 12.17
C ASP A 343 10.52 -19.02 13.62
N TYR A 344 11.79 -19.02 13.98
CA TYR A 344 12.23 -18.63 15.31
C TYR A 344 11.92 -17.16 15.62
N ARG A 345 12.07 -16.23 14.65
CA ARG A 345 11.64 -14.83 14.82
C ARG A 345 10.14 -14.73 15.07
N TYR A 346 9.32 -15.44 14.29
CA TYR A 346 7.87 -15.48 14.52
C TYR A 346 7.52 -16.15 15.86
N GLY A 347 8.23 -17.19 16.26
CA GLY A 347 8.09 -17.80 17.57
C GLY A 347 8.39 -16.83 18.72
N TYR A 348 9.46 -16.04 18.60
CA TYR A 348 9.81 -14.99 19.54
C TYR A 348 8.71 -13.91 19.60
N ILE A 349 8.24 -13.44 18.45
CA ILE A 349 7.16 -12.45 18.34
C ILE A 349 5.86 -13.00 18.95
N ALA A 350 5.49 -14.24 18.66
CA ALA A 350 4.31 -14.89 19.22
C ALA A 350 4.38 -14.99 20.76
N GLY A 351 5.58 -15.20 21.31
CA GLY A 351 5.83 -15.17 22.75
C GLY A 351 5.58 -13.81 23.38
N ILE A 352 5.90 -12.72 22.66
CA ILE A 352 5.64 -11.33 23.06
C ILE A 352 4.15 -11.02 22.95
N THR A 353 3.57 -11.24 21.78
CA THR A 353 2.18 -10.85 21.49
C THR A 353 1.19 -11.61 22.38
N LYS A 354 1.46 -12.87 22.71
CA LYS A 354 0.65 -13.64 23.65
C LYS A 354 0.54 -12.99 25.04
N LYS A 355 1.54 -12.23 25.46
CA LYS A 355 1.58 -11.58 26.79
C LYS A 355 1.00 -10.16 26.76
N CYS A 356 1.31 -9.37 25.72
CA CYS A 356 0.89 -7.97 25.64
C CYS A 356 -0.43 -7.74 24.92
N LEU A 357 -0.99 -8.78 24.24
CA LEU A 357 -2.19 -8.66 23.44
C LEU A 357 -3.34 -9.42 24.11
N LYS A 358 -4.40 -8.71 24.44
CA LYS A 358 -5.66 -9.29 24.90
C LYS A 358 -6.68 -9.19 23.78
N ARG A 359 -7.07 -10.32 23.24
CA ARG A 359 -8.24 -10.37 22.36
C ARG A 359 -9.46 -10.52 23.26
N LYS A 360 -10.31 -9.51 23.32
CA LYS A 360 -11.67 -9.74 23.79
C LYS A 360 -12.28 -10.73 22.81
N ILE A 361 -12.37 -11.96 23.23
CA ILE A 361 -13.27 -12.95 22.64
C ILE A 361 -14.69 -12.49 23.04
N GLU A 362 -15.11 -11.31 22.59
CA GLU A 362 -16.50 -11.16 22.32
C GLU A 362 -16.72 -12.10 21.16
N SER A 363 -17.52 -13.12 21.42
CA SER A 363 -18.15 -13.96 20.41
C SER A 363 -19.11 -13.11 19.54
N ARG A 364 -18.63 -12.07 18.92
CA ARG A 364 -19.04 -11.71 17.59
C ARG A 364 -18.37 -12.78 16.72
N LEU A 365 -18.97 -13.97 16.73
CA LEU A 365 -19.13 -14.70 15.49
C LEU A 365 -19.64 -13.60 14.56
N ASN A 366 -18.72 -12.93 13.88
CA ASN A 366 -19.09 -11.92 12.90
C ASN A 366 -20.08 -12.66 12.02
N LEU A 367 -21.24 -12.08 11.78
CA LEU A 367 -22.22 -12.65 10.86
C LEU A 367 -21.53 -13.16 9.59
N SER A 368 -20.43 -12.51 9.22
CA SER A 368 -19.50 -12.91 8.19
C SER A 368 -18.85 -14.28 8.46
N ASP A 369 -18.31 -14.55 9.65
CA ASP A 369 -17.65 -15.83 9.96
C ASP A 369 -18.66 -16.99 10.01
N TYR A 370 -19.88 -16.72 10.46
CA TYR A 370 -20.97 -17.69 10.42
C TYR A 370 -21.41 -17.98 8.98
N ILE A 371 -21.58 -16.95 8.18
CA ILE A 371 -21.87 -17.05 6.75
C ILE A 371 -20.74 -17.79 6.04
N ASP A 372 -19.47 -17.46 6.35
CA ASP A 372 -18.30 -18.10 5.75
C ASP A 372 -18.26 -19.60 6.07
N ARG A 373 -18.56 -19.97 7.32
CA ARG A 373 -18.59 -21.38 7.71
C ARG A 373 -19.63 -22.20 6.96
N ILE A 374 -20.77 -21.57 6.61
CA ILE A 374 -21.83 -22.20 5.80
C ILE A 374 -21.41 -22.23 4.34
N LEU A 375 -20.96 -21.09 3.80
CA LEU A 375 -20.60 -20.94 2.38
C LEU A 375 -19.38 -21.76 1.98
N THR A 376 -18.42 -21.98 2.88
CA THR A 376 -17.21 -22.78 2.61
C THR A 376 -17.36 -24.25 3.01
N ASN A 377 -18.55 -24.69 3.45
CA ASN A 377 -18.81 -26.07 3.80
C ASN A 377 -18.66 -26.97 2.58
N ARG A 378 -18.01 -28.14 2.77
CA ARG A 378 -17.68 -29.10 1.70
C ARG A 378 -18.88 -29.57 0.86
N PHE A 379 -20.04 -29.73 1.47
CA PHE A 379 -21.25 -30.23 0.82
C PHE A 379 -22.28 -29.14 0.52
N ILE A 380 -22.50 -28.25 1.48
CA ILE A 380 -23.50 -27.18 1.39
C ILE A 380 -22.99 -26.03 0.51
N GLY A 381 -21.68 -25.72 0.58
CA GLY A 381 -21.07 -24.63 -0.17
C GLY A 381 -21.31 -24.70 -1.69
N PRO A 382 -21.00 -25.83 -2.36
CA PRO A 382 -21.27 -25.96 -3.80
C PRO A 382 -22.75 -25.85 -4.16
N LEU A 383 -23.65 -26.33 -3.30
CA LEU A 383 -25.12 -26.22 -3.53
C LEU A 383 -25.57 -24.75 -3.46
N ILE A 384 -25.12 -24.01 -2.43
CA ILE A 384 -25.40 -22.58 -2.29
C ILE A 384 -24.80 -21.80 -3.46
N MET A 385 -23.59 -22.16 -3.88
CA MET A 385 -22.93 -21.53 -5.02
C MET A 385 -23.77 -21.65 -6.28
N ILE A 386 -24.24 -22.86 -6.61
CA ILE A 386 -25.11 -23.08 -7.77
C ILE A 386 -26.40 -22.27 -7.65
N LEU A 387 -27.00 -22.22 -6.47
CA LEU A 387 -28.24 -21.49 -6.21
C LEU A 387 -28.05 -19.97 -6.37
N ILE A 388 -26.95 -19.41 -5.86
CA ILE A 388 -26.63 -17.97 -6.01
C ILE A 388 -26.38 -17.64 -7.48
N LEU A 389 -25.62 -18.46 -8.19
CA LEU A 389 -25.33 -18.23 -9.60
C LEU A 389 -26.57 -18.37 -10.47
N TYR A 390 -27.43 -19.35 -10.18
CA TYR A 390 -28.73 -19.50 -10.84
C TYR A 390 -29.64 -18.29 -10.55
N GLY A 391 -29.65 -17.81 -9.31
CA GLY A 391 -30.41 -16.62 -8.92
C GLY A 391 -29.95 -15.38 -9.70
N ILE A 392 -28.64 -15.16 -9.80
CA ILE A 392 -28.07 -14.05 -10.57
C ILE A 392 -28.41 -14.16 -12.04
N TYR A 393 -28.26 -15.34 -12.64
CA TYR A 393 -28.69 -15.62 -14.01
C TYR A 393 -30.17 -15.24 -14.21
N SER A 394 -31.05 -15.79 -13.40
CA SER A 394 -32.49 -15.54 -13.50
C SER A 394 -32.87 -14.07 -13.33
N ILE A 395 -32.26 -13.38 -12.35
CA ILE A 395 -32.47 -11.94 -12.12
C ILE A 395 -31.99 -11.13 -13.31
N THR A 396 -30.78 -11.44 -13.84
CA THR A 396 -30.23 -10.73 -14.98
C THR A 396 -31.13 -10.80 -16.20
N PHE A 397 -31.63 -11.99 -16.54
CA PHE A 397 -32.53 -12.17 -17.68
C PHE A 397 -33.89 -11.50 -17.44
N TYR A 398 -34.47 -11.67 -16.27
CA TYR A 398 -35.74 -11.06 -15.92
C TYR A 398 -35.70 -9.53 -15.94
N VAL A 399 -34.65 -8.93 -15.36
CA VAL A 399 -34.53 -7.46 -15.29
C VAL A 399 -34.17 -6.86 -16.66
N SER A 400 -33.39 -7.57 -17.47
CA SER A 400 -32.98 -7.08 -18.79
C SER A 400 -34.12 -7.14 -19.84
N GLU A 401 -35.14 -7.92 -19.61
CA GLU A 401 -36.26 -8.11 -20.56
C GLU A 401 -36.96 -6.79 -20.88
N ALA A 402 -37.29 -5.98 -19.87
CA ALA A 402 -38.01 -4.71 -20.09
C ALA A 402 -37.18 -3.69 -20.91
N PRO A 403 -35.90 -3.41 -20.59
CA PRO A 403 -35.05 -2.55 -21.44
C PRO A 403 -34.85 -3.09 -22.87
N VAL A 404 -34.75 -4.42 -23.04
CA VAL A 404 -34.61 -5.03 -24.37
C VAL A 404 -35.90 -4.78 -25.18
N GLN A 405 -37.07 -5.01 -24.61
CA GLN A 405 -38.36 -4.74 -25.28
C GLN A 405 -38.55 -3.26 -25.64
N TRP A 406 -38.10 -2.35 -24.78
CA TRP A 406 -38.12 -0.91 -25.11
C TRP A 406 -37.20 -0.58 -26.31
N LEU A 407 -36.03 -1.18 -26.35
CA LEU A 407 -35.10 -0.99 -27.45
C LEU A 407 -35.66 -1.55 -28.76
N GLU A 408 -36.21 -2.76 -28.72
CA GLU A 408 -36.88 -3.37 -29.86
C GLU A 408 -38.07 -2.53 -30.35
N GLY A 409 -38.87 -1.98 -29.43
CA GLY A 409 -39.95 -1.05 -29.73
C GLY A 409 -39.47 0.20 -30.46
N LEU A 410 -38.35 0.78 -29.98
CA LEU A 410 -37.71 1.95 -30.62
C LEU A 410 -37.26 1.61 -32.04
N PHE A 411 -36.57 0.47 -32.23
CA PHE A 411 -36.12 0.05 -33.55
C PHE A 411 -37.29 -0.24 -34.50
N ASN A 412 -38.38 -0.80 -33.99
CA ASN A 412 -39.61 -1.04 -34.77
C ASN A 412 -40.27 0.29 -35.23
N LEU A 413 -40.28 1.32 -34.38
CA LEU A 413 -40.73 2.66 -34.77
C LEU A 413 -39.84 3.27 -35.88
N VAL A 414 -38.51 3.13 -35.74
CA VAL A 414 -37.58 3.59 -36.77
C VAL A 414 -37.80 2.84 -38.09
N LYS A 415 -38.00 1.52 -38.04
CA LYS A 415 -38.33 0.71 -39.24
C LYS A 415 -39.60 1.19 -39.95
N GLN A 416 -40.68 1.44 -39.19
CA GLN A 416 -41.93 1.94 -39.74
C GLN A 416 -41.75 3.32 -40.37
N GLY A 417 -41.00 4.22 -39.73
CA GLY A 417 -40.69 5.54 -40.31
C GLY A 417 -39.90 5.47 -41.63
N VAL A 418 -38.92 4.58 -41.67
CA VAL A 418 -38.11 4.37 -42.91
C VAL A 418 -38.93 3.71 -44.01
N ALA A 419 -39.81 2.74 -43.65
CA ALA A 419 -40.68 2.09 -44.62
C ALA A 419 -41.72 3.03 -45.26
N LEU A 420 -42.13 4.07 -44.52
CA LEU A 420 -43.01 5.12 -45.05
C LEU A 420 -42.26 6.13 -45.94
N ALA A 421 -40.99 6.38 -45.67
CA ALA A 421 -40.20 7.38 -46.36
C ALA A 421 -39.53 6.89 -47.66
N ILE A 422 -39.25 5.58 -47.77
CA ILE A 422 -38.56 4.97 -48.92
C ILE A 422 -39.52 4.03 -49.66
N PRO A 423 -39.69 4.17 -50.99
CA PRO A 423 -40.49 3.27 -51.79
C PRO A 423 -40.00 1.82 -51.70
N ALA A 424 -40.96 0.88 -51.76
CA ALA A 424 -40.64 -0.54 -51.72
C ALA A 424 -39.65 -0.94 -52.82
N GLY A 425 -38.48 -1.46 -52.43
CA GLY A 425 -37.42 -1.83 -53.37
C GLY A 425 -36.18 -2.33 -52.64
N MET A 426 -35.12 -2.59 -53.42
CA MET A 426 -33.85 -3.13 -52.91
C MET A 426 -33.19 -2.17 -51.89
N LEU A 427 -33.34 -0.87 -52.08
CA LEU A 427 -32.79 0.15 -51.18
C LEU A 427 -33.48 0.14 -49.79
N GLN A 428 -34.83 0.01 -49.76
CA GLN A 428 -35.61 -0.11 -48.55
C GLN A 428 -35.21 -1.38 -47.77
N SER A 429 -35.12 -2.53 -48.46
CA SER A 429 -34.68 -3.77 -47.89
C SER A 429 -33.26 -3.70 -47.30
N LEU A 430 -32.32 -3.07 -47.98
CA LEU A 430 -30.97 -2.87 -47.50
C LEU A 430 -30.92 -2.04 -46.20
N VAL A 431 -31.66 -0.94 -46.16
CA VAL A 431 -31.69 -0.06 -44.98
C VAL A 431 -32.44 -0.73 -43.81
N VAL A 432 -33.59 -1.32 -44.03
CA VAL A 432 -34.41 -1.90 -42.96
C VAL A 432 -33.79 -3.20 -42.49
N SER A 433 -33.56 -4.17 -43.35
CA SER A 433 -33.12 -5.51 -42.92
C SER A 433 -31.60 -5.59 -42.80
N GLY A 434 -30.84 -4.80 -43.52
CA GLY A 434 -29.37 -4.78 -43.38
C GLY A 434 -28.88 -3.92 -42.22
N ILE A 435 -29.26 -2.62 -42.22
CA ILE A 435 -28.71 -1.67 -41.26
C ILE A 435 -29.51 -1.68 -39.96
N ILE A 436 -30.86 -1.49 -40.01
CA ILE A 436 -31.64 -1.30 -38.79
C ILE A 436 -31.75 -2.62 -38.01
N ASP A 437 -32.00 -3.74 -38.68
CA ASP A 437 -32.04 -5.05 -38.00
C ASP A 437 -30.68 -5.50 -37.52
N GLY A 438 -29.62 -5.27 -38.29
CA GLY A 438 -28.25 -5.58 -37.88
C GLY A 438 -27.82 -4.80 -36.65
N VAL A 439 -28.01 -3.48 -36.65
CA VAL A 439 -27.70 -2.62 -35.50
C VAL A 439 -28.62 -2.91 -34.31
N GLY A 440 -29.94 -3.09 -34.54
CA GLY A 440 -30.92 -3.40 -33.51
C GLY A 440 -30.63 -4.72 -32.81
N GLY A 441 -30.24 -5.76 -33.57
CA GLY A 441 -29.84 -7.05 -33.02
C GLY A 441 -28.62 -6.97 -32.10
N VAL A 442 -27.61 -6.20 -32.50
CA VAL A 442 -26.42 -6.00 -31.65
C VAL A 442 -26.73 -5.17 -30.41
N LEU A 443 -27.48 -4.08 -30.56
CA LEU A 443 -27.83 -3.20 -29.42
C LEU A 443 -28.80 -3.88 -28.43
N GLY A 444 -29.59 -4.84 -28.87
CA GLY A 444 -30.45 -5.65 -28.01
C GLY A 444 -29.70 -6.44 -26.93
N PHE A 445 -28.41 -6.78 -27.16
CA PHE A 445 -27.57 -7.44 -26.15
C PHE A 445 -26.99 -6.50 -25.11
N VAL A 446 -26.96 -5.18 -25.36
CA VAL A 446 -26.33 -4.22 -24.44
C VAL A 446 -26.96 -4.20 -23.04
N PRO A 447 -28.30 -4.14 -22.88
CA PRO A 447 -28.92 -4.19 -21.57
C PRO A 447 -28.59 -5.47 -20.81
N LEU A 448 -28.62 -6.63 -21.49
CA LEU A 448 -28.29 -7.92 -20.88
C LEU A 448 -26.84 -7.92 -20.33
N ILE A 449 -25.90 -7.47 -21.14
CA ILE A 449 -24.49 -7.38 -20.75
C ILE A 449 -24.31 -6.42 -19.58
N MET A 450 -24.98 -5.27 -19.60
CA MET A 450 -24.92 -4.26 -18.52
C MET A 450 -25.37 -4.82 -17.17
N PHE A 451 -26.53 -5.50 -17.12
CA PHE A 451 -27.02 -6.10 -15.88
C PHE A 451 -26.17 -7.27 -15.41
N MET A 452 -25.60 -8.04 -16.34
CA MET A 452 -24.67 -9.11 -16.01
C MET A 452 -23.39 -8.55 -15.36
N PHE A 453 -22.80 -7.48 -15.93
CA PHE A 453 -21.64 -6.84 -15.33
C PHE A 453 -21.95 -6.24 -13.95
N LEU A 454 -23.12 -5.63 -13.79
CA LEU A 454 -23.57 -5.13 -12.50
C LEU A 454 -23.64 -6.25 -11.46
N ALA A 455 -24.20 -7.39 -11.83
CA ALA A 455 -24.33 -8.55 -10.94
C ALA A 455 -22.95 -9.14 -10.57
N ILE A 456 -22.02 -9.22 -11.52
CA ILE A 456 -20.63 -9.66 -11.27
C ILE A 456 -19.93 -8.69 -10.33
N ALA A 457 -20.06 -7.38 -10.54
CA ALA A 457 -19.46 -6.36 -9.66
C ALA A 457 -19.97 -6.47 -8.22
N VAL A 458 -21.26 -6.69 -8.01
CA VAL A 458 -21.86 -6.93 -6.69
C VAL A 458 -21.27 -8.18 -6.03
N LEU A 459 -21.06 -9.27 -6.79
CA LEU A 459 -20.43 -10.48 -6.27
C LEU A 459 -18.96 -10.24 -5.87
N GLU A 460 -18.24 -9.47 -6.67
CA GLU A 460 -16.84 -9.13 -6.42
C GLU A 460 -16.72 -8.25 -5.16
N ASP A 461 -17.48 -7.17 -5.09
CA ASP A 461 -17.48 -6.25 -3.95
C ASP A 461 -17.94 -6.89 -2.64
N SER A 462 -18.87 -7.87 -2.71
CA SER A 462 -19.29 -8.65 -1.54
C SER A 462 -18.20 -9.61 -1.03
N GLY A 463 -17.11 -9.81 -1.76
CA GLY A 463 -16.06 -10.78 -1.50
C GLY A 463 -16.49 -12.24 -1.72
N TYR A 464 -17.67 -12.47 -2.31
CA TYR A 464 -18.17 -13.83 -2.57
C TYR A 464 -17.30 -14.58 -3.58
N MET A 465 -16.72 -13.86 -4.56
CA MET A 465 -15.84 -14.46 -5.58
C MET A 465 -14.59 -15.13 -4.96
N ALA A 466 -14.02 -14.56 -3.90
CA ALA A 466 -12.89 -15.16 -3.19
C ALA A 466 -13.28 -16.51 -2.54
N ARG A 467 -14.51 -16.62 -2.01
CA ARG A 467 -15.03 -17.86 -1.42
C ARG A 467 -15.30 -18.94 -2.47
N VAL A 468 -15.83 -18.54 -3.62
CA VAL A 468 -16.04 -19.43 -4.77
C VAL A 468 -14.70 -19.96 -5.29
N ALA A 469 -13.70 -19.09 -5.42
CA ALA A 469 -12.35 -19.48 -5.82
C ALA A 469 -11.75 -20.51 -4.87
N TYR A 470 -11.87 -20.31 -3.56
CA TYR A 470 -11.40 -21.26 -2.54
C TYR A 470 -12.07 -22.64 -2.65
N MET A 471 -13.38 -22.67 -2.90
CA MET A 471 -14.13 -23.94 -3.05
C MET A 471 -13.75 -24.69 -4.33
N LEU A 472 -13.62 -23.97 -5.44
CA LEU A 472 -13.32 -24.56 -6.75
C LEU A 472 -11.84 -24.89 -6.93
N ASP A 473 -10.92 -24.25 -6.19
CA ASP A 473 -9.48 -24.54 -6.25
C ASP A 473 -9.18 -26.02 -6.05
N ARG A 474 -9.87 -26.69 -5.11
CA ARG A 474 -9.71 -28.12 -4.89
C ARG A 474 -10.12 -28.98 -6.09
N VAL A 475 -11.21 -28.58 -6.77
CA VAL A 475 -11.72 -29.33 -7.94
C VAL A 475 -10.81 -29.09 -9.15
N LEU A 476 -10.38 -27.87 -9.35
CA LEU A 476 -9.58 -27.47 -10.50
C LEU A 476 -8.13 -27.93 -10.40
N ARG A 477 -7.57 -28.10 -9.19
CA ARG A 477 -6.28 -28.80 -8.99
C ARG A 477 -6.27 -30.22 -9.55
N TRP A 478 -7.40 -30.89 -9.54
CA TRP A 478 -7.53 -32.22 -10.14
C TRP A 478 -7.31 -32.20 -11.66
N PHE A 479 -7.55 -31.05 -12.29
CA PHE A 479 -7.30 -30.80 -13.72
C PHE A 479 -5.97 -30.08 -13.98
N GLY A 480 -5.11 -29.93 -12.96
CA GLY A 480 -3.80 -29.25 -13.08
C GLY A 480 -3.87 -27.72 -13.13
N LEU A 481 -5.01 -27.13 -12.78
CA LEU A 481 -5.20 -25.68 -12.71
C LEU A 481 -5.07 -25.21 -11.25
N HIS A 482 -4.27 -24.17 -11.01
CA HIS A 482 -3.98 -23.65 -9.67
C HIS A 482 -4.65 -22.27 -9.41
N GLY A 483 -5.07 -22.08 -8.15
CA GLY A 483 -5.53 -20.87 -7.44
C GLY A 483 -5.99 -19.66 -8.26
N ASN A 484 -5.07 -18.91 -8.80
CA ASN A 484 -5.39 -17.65 -9.46
C ASN A 484 -6.05 -17.79 -10.84
N SER A 485 -5.76 -18.87 -11.57
CA SER A 485 -6.38 -19.18 -12.88
C SER A 485 -7.88 -19.45 -12.75
N VAL A 486 -8.28 -19.96 -11.58
CA VAL A 486 -9.67 -20.29 -11.24
C VAL A 486 -10.58 -19.08 -11.36
N MET A 487 -10.12 -17.91 -10.88
CA MET A 487 -10.89 -16.67 -10.93
C MET A 487 -11.20 -16.24 -12.37
N ALA A 488 -10.18 -16.29 -13.25
CA ALA A 488 -10.35 -15.94 -14.66
C ALA A 488 -11.33 -16.87 -15.37
N LEU A 489 -11.30 -18.17 -15.08
CA LEU A 489 -12.20 -19.18 -15.67
C LEU A 489 -13.62 -19.08 -15.15
N ILE A 490 -13.83 -18.79 -13.85
CA ILE A 490 -15.17 -18.59 -13.26
C ILE A 490 -15.85 -17.39 -13.90
N VAL A 491 -15.13 -16.25 -13.94
CA VAL A 491 -15.65 -15.00 -14.49
C VAL A 491 -15.94 -15.13 -16.00
N SER A 492 -15.17 -15.95 -16.72
CA SER A 492 -15.35 -16.14 -18.18
C SER A 492 -16.52 -17.05 -18.58
N GLY A 493 -17.12 -17.77 -17.64
CA GLY A 493 -18.26 -18.64 -17.98
C GLY A 493 -18.18 -20.05 -17.44
N GLY A 494 -17.30 -20.33 -16.48
CA GLY A 494 -17.19 -21.64 -15.84
C GLY A 494 -18.48 -22.11 -15.16
N ILE A 495 -19.42 -21.20 -14.92
CA ILE A 495 -20.74 -21.49 -14.38
C ILE A 495 -21.73 -20.51 -15.03
N SER A 496 -22.51 -20.99 -15.98
CA SER A 496 -23.62 -20.38 -16.73
C SER A 496 -23.69 -18.83 -16.77
N GLY A 497 -23.34 -18.23 -17.91
CA GLY A 497 -23.65 -16.84 -18.22
C GLY A 497 -22.49 -15.84 -18.09
N GLY A 498 -21.26 -16.28 -17.81
CA GLY A 498 -20.10 -15.42 -17.77
C GLY A 498 -19.74 -14.77 -19.12
N CYS A 499 -18.79 -13.84 -19.10
CA CYS A 499 -18.29 -13.18 -20.30
C CYS A 499 -16.76 -13.43 -20.41
N ALA A 500 -16.30 -13.80 -21.60
CA ALA A 500 -14.87 -14.05 -21.83
C ALA A 500 -14.00 -12.79 -21.64
N VAL A 501 -14.56 -11.59 -21.84
CA VAL A 501 -13.82 -10.33 -21.75
C VAL A 501 -13.23 -10.09 -20.35
N PRO A 502 -14.02 -10.09 -19.24
CA PRO A 502 -13.46 -9.95 -17.90
C PRO A 502 -12.55 -11.13 -17.53
N GLY A 503 -12.80 -12.34 -18.04
CA GLY A 503 -11.91 -13.48 -17.83
C GLY A 503 -10.52 -13.26 -18.44
N VAL A 504 -10.45 -12.74 -19.66
CA VAL A 504 -9.19 -12.36 -20.31
C VAL A 504 -8.49 -11.24 -19.54
N MET A 505 -9.24 -10.25 -19.04
CA MET A 505 -8.67 -9.17 -18.22
C MET A 505 -8.11 -9.69 -16.89
N ALA A 506 -8.84 -10.58 -16.20
CA ALA A 506 -8.38 -11.22 -14.98
C ALA A 506 -7.14 -12.09 -15.19
N ALA A 507 -7.03 -12.79 -16.33
CA ALA A 507 -5.86 -13.61 -16.65
C ALA A 507 -4.55 -12.79 -16.78
N ARG A 508 -4.63 -11.47 -17.03
CA ARG A 508 -3.44 -10.59 -17.08
C ARG A 508 -2.76 -10.43 -15.73
N THR A 509 -3.47 -10.63 -14.62
CA THR A 509 -2.94 -10.50 -13.26
C THR A 509 -2.15 -11.73 -12.81
N LEU A 510 -2.16 -12.83 -13.58
CA LEU A 510 -1.43 -14.04 -13.26
C LEU A 510 0.08 -13.83 -13.37
N ARG A 511 0.81 -14.22 -12.34
CA ARG A 511 2.26 -14.04 -12.24
C ARG A 511 3.04 -15.04 -13.07
N ASP A 512 2.61 -16.32 -13.11
CA ASP A 512 3.27 -17.36 -13.91
C ASP A 512 2.91 -17.20 -15.40
N PRO A 513 3.91 -17.02 -16.30
CA PRO A 513 3.68 -16.90 -17.74
C PRO A 513 2.98 -18.12 -18.37
N LYS A 514 3.27 -19.34 -17.88
CA LYS A 514 2.67 -20.58 -18.39
C LYS A 514 1.19 -20.69 -18.03
N GLU A 515 0.86 -20.41 -16.76
CA GLU A 515 -0.53 -20.39 -16.30
C GLU A 515 -1.32 -19.29 -17.03
N ARG A 516 -0.71 -18.11 -17.21
CA ARG A 516 -1.33 -17.01 -17.94
C ARG A 516 -1.68 -17.38 -19.38
N ILE A 517 -0.76 -18.01 -20.11
CA ILE A 517 -1.00 -18.42 -21.50
C ILE A 517 -2.07 -19.52 -21.55
N ALA A 518 -1.97 -20.54 -20.68
CA ALA A 518 -2.97 -21.62 -20.62
C ALA A 518 -4.38 -21.08 -20.32
N THR A 519 -4.49 -20.15 -19.37
CA THR A 519 -5.76 -19.52 -18.99
C THR A 519 -6.31 -18.67 -20.14
N LEU A 520 -5.47 -17.84 -20.79
CA LEU A 520 -5.87 -17.03 -21.94
C LEU A 520 -6.36 -17.87 -23.13
N LEU A 521 -5.79 -19.05 -23.34
CA LEU A 521 -6.23 -19.98 -24.38
C LEU A 521 -7.53 -20.69 -24.01
N ALA A 522 -7.76 -21.00 -22.73
CA ALA A 522 -8.97 -21.70 -22.26
C ALA A 522 -10.21 -20.78 -22.18
N VAL A 523 -10.02 -19.51 -21.78
CA VAL A 523 -11.11 -18.54 -21.58
C VAL A 523 -12.07 -18.39 -22.79
N PRO A 524 -11.62 -18.30 -24.05
CA PRO A 524 -12.53 -18.15 -25.21
C PRO A 524 -13.41 -19.39 -25.48
N PHE A 525 -13.05 -20.56 -24.95
CA PHE A 525 -13.84 -21.78 -25.11
C PHE A 525 -14.94 -21.93 -24.06
N MET A 526 -14.94 -21.07 -23.04
CA MET A 526 -15.99 -21.08 -22.03
C MET A 526 -17.31 -20.56 -22.61
N ASN A 527 -18.41 -21.21 -22.22
CA ASN A 527 -19.74 -20.79 -22.67
C ASN A 527 -20.13 -19.44 -22.03
N CYS A 528 -20.40 -18.45 -22.86
CA CYS A 528 -20.99 -17.19 -22.41
C CYS A 528 -22.50 -17.15 -22.66
N GLY A 529 -23.22 -16.27 -21.97
CA GLY A 529 -24.66 -16.11 -22.11
C GLY A 529 -25.16 -15.85 -23.54
N ALA A 530 -24.29 -15.30 -24.40
CA ALA A 530 -24.59 -15.08 -25.82
C ALA A 530 -24.50 -16.37 -26.70
N LYS A 531 -23.82 -17.42 -26.21
CA LYS A 531 -23.68 -18.71 -26.93
C LYS A 531 -24.76 -19.73 -26.52
N LEU A 532 -25.50 -19.50 -25.44
CA LEU A 532 -26.53 -20.39 -24.94
C LEU A 532 -27.79 -20.51 -25.84
N PRO A 533 -28.19 -19.46 -26.60
CA PRO A 533 -29.32 -19.54 -27.53
C PRO A 533 -28.97 -20.21 -28.88
N VAL A 534 -27.73 -20.53 -29.15
CA VAL A 534 -27.24 -21.23 -30.35
C VAL A 534 -26.97 -22.69 -30.02
#